data_8506270316ca5aa9aa558203dcae5c92
#
_entry.id   8506270316ca5aa9aa558203dcae5c92
#
_cell.length_a   1.000
_cell.length_b   1.000
_cell.length_c   1.000
_cell.angle_alpha   90.00
_cell.angle_beta   90.00
_cell.angle_gamma   90.00
#
_symmetry.space_group_name_H-M   'P 1'
#
loop_
_entity.id
_entity.type
_entity.pdbx_description
1 polymer ?
#
loop_
_entity_poly.entity_id
_entity_poly.type
_entity_poly.pdbx_seq_one_letter_code
_entity_poly.pdbx_strand_id
1 'polypeptide(L)'
;MPAVNGTLYECSDRKMWLKLYCCSIYDFKPEVESRFDAVWDSGAFQASNKTDRKMYADIIHSVLKKDGKVFMAIEEFIQKDCGTLDTEVIGNNFGEMFTMKTTEFVEANEEYRKKFKINGSHVYVMSKN
;
A
#
# COMPACT_ATOMS: atom_id res chain seq x y z
N MET A 1 -11.04 18.49 -7.65
CA MET A 1 -10.75 18.17 -6.23
C MET A 1 -10.38 19.45 -5.50
N PRO A 2 -11.30 20.05 -4.74
CA PRO A 2 -11.06 21.37 -4.17
C PRO A 2 -10.00 21.42 -3.08
N ALA A 3 -9.67 20.32 -2.42
CA ALA A 3 -8.71 20.28 -1.32
C ALA A 3 -7.35 19.70 -1.69
N VAL A 4 -7.14 19.33 -2.95
CA VAL A 4 -5.95 18.58 -3.39
C VAL A 4 -5.51 19.05 -4.76
N ASN A 5 -4.21 19.23 -4.91
CA ASN A 5 -3.61 19.54 -6.19
C ASN A 5 -3.54 18.28 -7.07
N GLY A 6 -4.52 18.10 -7.95
CA GLY A 6 -4.59 16.91 -8.79
C GLY A 6 -5.87 16.85 -9.63
N THR A 7 -6.04 15.72 -10.31
CA THR A 7 -7.17 15.46 -11.20
C THR A 7 -7.89 14.18 -10.78
N LEU A 8 -9.20 14.23 -10.76
CA LEU A 8 -10.07 13.07 -10.54
C LEU A 8 -10.69 12.64 -11.87
N TYR A 9 -10.55 11.36 -12.17
CA TYR A 9 -11.24 10.70 -13.29
C TYR A 9 -12.26 9.72 -12.72
N GLU A 10 -13.50 9.79 -13.18
CA GLU A 10 -14.56 8.88 -12.77
C GLU A 10 -15.04 8.03 -13.94
N CYS A 11 -15.29 6.74 -13.67
CA CYS A 11 -15.94 5.87 -14.63
C CYS A 11 -17.44 6.16 -14.64
N SER A 12 -18.02 6.37 -15.83
CA SER A 12 -19.46 6.62 -16.01
C SER A 12 -20.29 5.35 -16.23
N ASP A 13 -19.65 4.16 -16.27
CA ASP A 13 -20.34 2.90 -16.42
C ASP A 13 -21.09 2.54 -15.14
N ARG A 14 -22.41 2.30 -15.25
CA ARG A 14 -23.26 1.94 -14.10
C ARG A 14 -22.93 0.57 -13.49
N LYS A 15 -22.23 -0.29 -14.22
CA LYS A 15 -21.86 -1.64 -13.74
C LYS A 15 -20.54 -1.66 -12.97
N MET A 16 -19.73 -0.63 -13.14
CA MET A 16 -18.44 -0.53 -12.47
C MET A 16 -18.24 0.89 -11.97
N TRP A 17 -18.01 1.02 -10.68
CA TRP A 17 -17.71 2.30 -10.07
C TRP A 17 -16.21 2.40 -9.81
N LEU A 18 -15.55 3.31 -10.52
CA LEU A 18 -14.11 3.51 -10.45
C LEU A 18 -13.79 5.01 -10.43
N LYS A 19 -12.96 5.40 -9.49
CA LYS A 19 -12.35 6.72 -9.43
C LYS A 19 -10.83 6.58 -9.51
N LEU A 20 -10.21 7.38 -10.37
CA LEU A 20 -8.75 7.47 -10.47
C LEU A 20 -8.32 8.86 -10.04
N TYR A 21 -7.50 8.92 -8.99
CA TYR A 21 -6.95 10.17 -8.49
C TYR A 21 -5.51 10.32 -8.97
N CYS A 22 -5.27 11.32 -9.81
CA CYS A 22 -3.92 11.67 -10.25
C CYS A 22 -3.39 12.79 -9.36
N CYS A 23 -2.73 12.41 -8.28
CA CYS A 23 -2.18 13.34 -7.28
C CYS A 23 -1.08 12.67 -6.48
N SER A 24 -0.37 13.42 -5.66
CA SER A 24 0.52 12.84 -4.66
C SER A 24 -0.29 12.11 -3.59
N ILE A 25 0.17 10.93 -3.19
CA ILE A 25 -0.46 10.22 -2.07
C ILE A 25 -0.42 11.05 -0.78
N TYR A 26 0.60 11.88 -0.59
CA TYR A 26 0.75 12.72 0.60
C TYR A 26 -0.26 13.87 0.66
N ASP A 27 -0.89 14.19 -0.47
CA ASP A 27 -1.99 15.15 -0.56
C ASP A 27 -3.36 14.47 -0.41
N PHE A 28 -3.41 13.14 -0.42
CA PHE A 28 -4.64 12.39 -0.30
C PHE A 28 -5.07 12.33 1.17
N LYS A 29 -6.13 13.04 1.50
CA LYS A 29 -6.65 13.18 2.87
C LYS A 29 -8.08 12.65 2.95
N PRO A 30 -8.58 12.39 4.17
CA PRO A 30 -9.98 11.93 4.34
C PRO A 30 -11.02 12.85 3.71
N GLU A 31 -10.72 14.14 3.58
CA GLU A 31 -11.62 15.12 2.93
C GLU A 31 -11.75 14.87 1.42
N VAL A 32 -10.74 14.25 0.79
CA VAL A 32 -10.80 13.89 -0.64
C VAL A 32 -11.69 12.67 -0.84
N GLU A 33 -11.37 11.61 -0.14
CA GLU A 33 -12.12 10.37 -0.12
C GLU A 33 -11.73 9.60 1.14
N SER A 34 -12.68 8.95 1.78
CA SER A 34 -12.42 8.21 3.01
C SER A 34 -13.40 7.04 3.16
N ARG A 35 -13.24 6.30 4.25
CA ARG A 35 -14.10 5.18 4.63
C ARG A 35 -14.00 4.01 3.65
N PHE A 36 -12.78 3.71 3.23
CA PHE A 36 -12.51 2.51 2.48
C PHE A 36 -12.57 1.28 3.39
N ASP A 37 -13.07 0.19 2.85
CA ASP A 37 -13.09 -1.11 3.55
C ASP A 37 -11.72 -1.76 3.55
N ALA A 38 -10.96 -1.55 2.48
CA ALA A 38 -9.64 -2.14 2.31
C ALA A 38 -8.75 -1.29 1.41
N VAL A 39 -7.45 -1.46 1.61
CA VAL A 39 -6.40 -0.91 0.75
C VAL A 39 -5.56 -2.07 0.22
N TRP A 40 -5.32 -2.08 -1.08
CA TRP A 40 -4.34 -2.95 -1.71
C TRP A 40 -3.12 -2.13 -2.09
N ASP A 41 -1.96 -2.50 -1.54
CA ASP A 41 -0.69 -1.85 -1.83
C ASP A 41 0.28 -2.88 -2.42
N SER A 42 0.61 -2.70 -3.68
CA SER A 42 1.59 -3.53 -4.38
C SER A 42 2.73 -2.63 -4.87
N GLY A 43 3.66 -2.32 -3.98
CA GLY A 43 4.87 -1.57 -4.29
C GLY A 43 4.91 -0.11 -3.86
N ALA A 44 3.80 0.52 -3.53
CA ALA A 44 3.78 1.95 -3.19
C ALA A 44 4.56 2.24 -1.90
N PHE A 45 4.31 1.49 -0.82
CA PHE A 45 5.05 1.62 0.42
C PHE A 45 6.54 1.29 0.23
N GLN A 46 6.83 0.23 -0.51
CA GLN A 46 8.20 -0.20 -0.79
C GLN A 46 8.98 0.87 -1.56
N ALA A 47 8.34 1.54 -2.51
CA ALA A 47 8.96 2.59 -3.32
C ALA A 47 9.05 3.94 -2.60
N SER A 48 8.39 4.12 -1.48
CA SER A 48 8.38 5.39 -0.75
C SER A 48 9.74 5.66 -0.08
N ASN A 49 10.07 6.95 0.08
CA ASN A 49 11.27 7.35 0.82
C ASN A 49 11.16 6.94 2.29
N LYS A 50 12.27 6.53 2.88
CA LYS A 50 12.32 6.10 4.28
C LYS A 50 11.77 7.16 5.24
N THR A 51 12.05 8.44 4.97
CA THR A 51 11.60 9.55 5.79
C THR A 51 10.09 9.78 5.72
N ASP A 52 9.43 9.31 4.66
CA ASP A 52 8.01 9.56 4.41
C ASP A 52 7.11 8.38 4.78
N ARG A 53 7.70 7.24 5.13
CA ARG A 53 6.96 6.00 5.39
C ARG A 53 5.94 6.10 6.51
N LYS A 54 6.27 6.81 7.57
CA LYS A 54 5.32 7.02 8.68
C LYS A 54 4.14 7.87 8.23
N MET A 55 4.40 8.92 7.47
CA MET A 55 3.34 9.76 6.88
C MET A 55 2.44 8.95 5.95
N TYR A 56 3.02 8.08 5.13
CA TYR A 56 2.28 7.15 4.28
C TYR A 56 1.34 6.27 5.11
N ALA A 57 1.87 5.65 6.17
CA ALA A 57 1.08 4.80 7.05
C ALA A 57 -0.07 5.58 7.73
N ASP A 58 0.18 6.80 8.15
CA ASP A 58 -0.83 7.67 8.76
C ASP A 58 -1.96 7.99 7.76
N ILE A 59 -1.62 8.24 6.50
CA ILE A 59 -2.61 8.49 5.44
C ILE A 59 -3.48 7.25 5.22
N ILE A 60 -2.86 6.09 5.05
CA ILE A 60 -3.59 4.82 4.86
C ILE A 60 -4.54 4.58 6.04
N HIS A 61 -4.07 4.79 7.27
CA HIS A 61 -4.91 4.66 8.45
C HIS A 61 -6.10 5.61 8.41
N SER A 62 -5.87 6.86 8.04
CA SER A 62 -6.88 7.92 8.09
C SER A 62 -8.05 7.70 7.11
N VAL A 63 -7.79 7.06 5.97
CA VAL A 63 -8.81 6.84 4.94
C VAL A 63 -9.59 5.53 5.10
N LEU A 64 -9.14 4.64 5.98
CA LEU A 64 -9.79 3.37 6.23
C LEU A 64 -10.92 3.50 7.27
N LYS A 65 -11.97 2.72 7.08
CA LYS A 65 -12.98 2.49 8.12
C LYS A 65 -12.38 1.79 9.33
N LYS A 66 -13.05 1.88 10.47
CA LYS A 66 -12.77 1.02 11.61
C LYS A 66 -12.78 -0.45 11.16
N ASP A 67 -11.83 -1.22 11.63
CA ASP A 67 -11.60 -2.61 11.21
C ASP A 67 -11.27 -2.80 9.72
N GLY A 68 -11.00 -1.73 9.00
CA GLY A 68 -10.53 -1.78 7.62
C GLY A 68 -9.17 -2.48 7.51
N LYS A 69 -8.91 -3.07 6.35
CA LYS A 69 -7.75 -3.92 6.14
C LYS A 69 -6.80 -3.35 5.10
N VAL A 70 -5.50 -3.59 5.34
CA VAL A 70 -4.45 -3.34 4.35
C VAL A 70 -3.90 -4.69 3.91
N PHE A 71 -3.87 -4.88 2.60
CA PHE A 71 -3.19 -5.98 1.94
C PHE A 71 -1.96 -5.40 1.25
N MET A 72 -0.78 -5.75 1.73
CA MET A 72 0.48 -5.17 1.25
C MET A 72 1.39 -6.25 0.71
N ALA A 73 1.83 -6.10 -0.53
CA ALA A 73 2.82 -6.97 -1.14
C ALA A 73 4.17 -6.26 -1.21
N ILE A 74 5.19 -6.89 -0.66
CA ILE A 74 6.57 -6.42 -0.67
C ILE A 74 7.42 -7.41 -1.47
N GLU A 75 8.04 -6.94 -2.54
CA GLU A 75 8.92 -7.76 -3.36
C GLU A 75 10.25 -8.02 -2.66
N GLU A 76 10.68 -9.28 -2.67
CA GLU A 76 12.00 -9.66 -2.22
C GLU A 76 12.94 -9.77 -3.41
N PHE A 77 13.90 -8.86 -3.50
CA PHE A 77 14.88 -8.85 -4.56
C PHE A 77 15.98 -9.88 -4.33
N ILE A 78 16.50 -10.48 -5.42
CA ILE A 78 17.62 -11.43 -5.37
C ILE A 78 18.85 -10.73 -4.79
N GLN A 79 19.09 -9.48 -5.16
CA GLN A 79 20.14 -8.65 -4.56
C GLN A 79 19.59 -7.95 -3.32
N LYS A 80 20.12 -8.30 -2.16
CA LYS A 80 19.65 -7.80 -0.85
C LYS A 80 19.71 -6.28 -0.68
N ASP A 81 20.49 -5.59 -1.49
CA ASP A 81 20.70 -4.13 -1.38
C ASP A 81 19.69 -3.31 -2.17
N CYS A 82 18.73 -3.95 -2.84
CA CYS A 82 17.75 -3.30 -3.71
C CYS A 82 16.39 -3.02 -3.05
N GLY A 83 16.39 -2.53 -1.80
CA GLY A 83 15.18 -2.05 -1.18
C GLY A 83 14.27 -3.12 -0.58
N THR A 84 14.82 -4.28 -0.22
CA THR A 84 14.07 -5.29 0.51
C THR A 84 13.65 -4.74 1.87
N LEU A 85 12.35 -4.78 2.14
CA LEU A 85 11.77 -4.42 3.42
C LEU A 85 11.45 -5.69 4.20
N ASP A 86 11.69 -5.65 5.49
CA ASP A 86 11.34 -6.75 6.39
C ASP A 86 10.14 -6.40 7.28
N THR A 87 9.70 -7.38 8.05
CA THR A 87 8.58 -7.22 8.98
C THR A 87 8.83 -6.13 10.02
N GLU A 88 10.08 -5.91 10.42
CA GLU A 88 10.45 -4.86 11.37
C GLU A 88 10.15 -3.47 10.83
N VAL A 89 10.51 -3.18 9.57
CA VAL A 89 10.23 -1.90 8.93
C VAL A 89 8.72 -1.65 8.84
N ILE A 90 7.96 -2.66 8.48
CA ILE A 90 6.49 -2.55 8.43
C ILE A 90 5.94 -2.31 9.84
N GLY A 91 6.40 -3.05 10.83
CA GLY A 91 5.99 -2.88 12.23
C GLY A 91 6.29 -1.50 12.77
N ASN A 92 7.45 -0.93 12.45
CA ASN A 92 7.85 0.40 12.91
C ASN A 92 6.95 1.52 12.36
N ASN A 93 6.36 1.34 11.20
CA ASN A 93 5.52 2.36 10.56
C ASN A 93 4.02 2.14 10.78
N PHE A 94 3.58 0.89 10.85
CA PHE A 94 2.16 0.53 10.95
C PHE A 94 1.77 -0.03 12.33
N GLY A 95 2.72 -0.54 13.11
CA GLY A 95 2.46 -1.40 14.27
C GLY A 95 1.63 -0.79 15.40
N GLU A 96 1.66 0.52 15.59
CA GLU A 96 0.84 1.19 16.61
C GLU A 96 -0.62 1.35 16.21
N MET A 97 -0.86 1.44 14.91
CA MET A 97 -2.19 1.76 14.34
C MET A 97 -2.90 0.54 13.77
N PHE A 98 -2.14 -0.52 13.51
CA PHE A 98 -2.65 -1.73 12.86
C PHE A 98 -2.22 -2.97 13.63
N THR A 99 -3.05 -4.00 13.54
CA THR A 99 -2.71 -5.34 14.03
C THR A 99 -2.39 -6.23 12.84
N MET A 100 -1.20 -6.83 12.84
CA MET A 100 -0.80 -7.80 11.82
C MET A 100 -1.64 -9.06 11.98
N LYS A 101 -2.33 -9.49 10.90
CA LYS A 101 -3.18 -10.67 10.92
C LYS A 101 -2.49 -11.89 10.33
N THR A 102 -1.92 -11.73 9.14
CA THR A 102 -1.21 -12.82 8.44
C THR A 102 -0.01 -12.29 7.69
N THR A 103 0.97 -13.18 7.51
CA THR A 103 2.08 -12.97 6.58
C THR A 103 2.23 -14.23 5.75
N GLU A 104 2.48 -14.06 4.46
CA GLU A 104 2.66 -15.16 3.53
C GLU A 104 3.75 -14.79 2.51
N PHE A 105 4.56 -15.77 2.14
CA PHE A 105 5.52 -15.61 1.06
C PHE A 105 5.02 -16.35 -0.17
N VAL A 106 4.90 -15.62 -1.29
CA VAL A 106 4.51 -16.16 -2.58
C VAL A 106 5.71 -16.15 -3.51
N GLU A 107 6.20 -17.34 -3.88
CA GLU A 107 7.34 -17.47 -4.77
C GLU A 107 7.01 -16.94 -6.17
N ALA A 108 7.96 -16.22 -6.76
CA ALA A 108 7.88 -15.83 -8.16
C ALA A 108 8.07 -17.06 -9.05
N ASN A 109 7.32 -17.12 -10.16
CA ASN A 109 7.59 -18.13 -11.16
C ASN A 109 8.96 -17.88 -11.82
N GLU A 110 9.49 -18.89 -12.52
CA GLU A 110 10.83 -18.84 -13.09
C GLU A 110 11.02 -17.68 -14.08
N GLU A 111 10.05 -17.43 -14.94
CA GLU A 111 10.08 -16.34 -15.92
C GLU A 111 10.13 -14.98 -15.23
N TYR A 112 9.27 -14.75 -14.25
CA TYR A 112 9.19 -13.50 -13.49
C TYR A 112 10.47 -13.26 -12.67
N ARG A 113 10.99 -14.32 -12.05
CA ARG A 113 12.26 -14.28 -11.31
C ARG A 113 13.43 -13.82 -12.19
N LYS A 114 13.53 -14.39 -13.39
CA LYS A 114 14.59 -14.02 -14.34
C LYS A 114 14.44 -12.60 -14.85
N LYS A 115 13.22 -12.19 -15.18
CA LYS A 115 12.95 -10.88 -15.77
C LYS A 115 13.13 -9.74 -14.78
N PHE A 116 12.62 -9.87 -13.57
CA PHE A 116 12.59 -8.79 -12.59
C PHE A 116 13.59 -8.95 -11.45
N LYS A 117 14.34 -10.05 -11.41
CA LYS A 117 15.34 -10.33 -10.38
C LYS A 117 14.76 -10.32 -8.97
N ILE A 118 13.60 -10.94 -8.80
CA ILE A 118 12.92 -11.09 -7.51
C ILE A 118 12.70 -12.56 -7.18
N ASN A 119 12.79 -12.90 -5.89
CA ASN A 119 12.50 -14.25 -5.39
C ASN A 119 11.00 -14.49 -5.26
N GLY A 120 10.27 -13.48 -4.89
CA GLY A 120 8.85 -13.55 -4.64
C GLY A 120 8.35 -12.31 -3.92
N SER A 121 7.16 -12.41 -3.34
CA SER A 121 6.53 -11.33 -2.60
C SER A 121 6.11 -11.78 -1.22
N HIS A 122 6.41 -10.97 -0.21
CA HIS A 122 5.85 -11.12 1.12
C HIS A 122 4.51 -10.38 1.16
N VAL A 123 3.44 -11.08 1.47
CA VAL A 123 2.10 -10.49 1.56
C VAL A 123 1.73 -10.35 3.03
N TYR A 124 1.41 -9.13 3.42
CA TYR A 124 1.00 -8.78 4.78
C TYR A 124 -0.47 -8.40 4.77
N VAL A 125 -1.22 -8.90 5.76
CA VAL A 125 -2.60 -8.49 5.99
C VAL A 125 -2.67 -7.86 7.38
N MET A 126 -3.07 -6.60 7.42
CA MET A 126 -3.16 -5.80 8.65
C MET A 126 -4.57 -5.27 8.82
N SER A 127 -5.05 -5.23 10.06
CA SER A 127 -6.34 -4.60 10.39
C SER A 127 -6.12 -3.33 11.17
N LYS A 128 -6.85 -2.29 10.82
CA LYS A 128 -6.87 -1.02 11.55
C LYS A 128 -7.41 -1.23 12.96
N ASN A 129 -6.66 -0.76 13.93
CA ASN A 129 -7.07 -0.78 15.33
C ASN A 129 -8.20 0.21 15.62
#